data_e14a75dd3a0736c053eebedc1c122ee8
#
_entry.id   e14a75dd3a0736c053eebedc1c122ee8
#
_cell.length_a   1.000
_cell.length_b   1.000
_cell.length_c   1.000
_cell.angle_alpha   90.00
_cell.angle_beta   90.00
_cell.angle_gamma   90.00
#
_symmetry.space_group_name_H-M   'P 1'
#
loop_
_entity.id
_entity.type
_entity.pdbx_description
1 polymer ?
#
loop_
_entity_poly.entity_id
_entity_poly.type
_entity_poly.pdbx_seq_one_letter_code
_entity_poly.pdbx_strand_id
1 'polypeptide(L)'
;MEMEMEFLRKLPTPQELKEQFPVSTEVVAVKAQRDEEIRNIFEGKDDRLILVIGPCSADNEDAVIDYISRLRTVQEKVKDKIFIIPRIYTNKPRTIGVGYKGMLHQPDPEKKEDMLKGIIAIRELHTRAVKETGFTCADEMLYPENHRYLSDLLSYVAVGARSVEDQQHRLTA
;
A
#
# COMPACT_ATOMS: atom_id res chain seq x y z
N MET A 1 -8.74 12.05 35.52
CA MET A 1 -7.52 11.98 34.67
C MET A 1 -7.84 12.80 33.43
N GLU A 2 -7.41 14.05 33.40
CA GLU A 2 -7.54 14.87 32.17
C GLU A 2 -6.65 14.23 31.12
N MET A 3 -7.25 13.79 30.03
CA MET A 3 -6.47 13.42 28.84
C MET A 3 -6.09 14.71 28.13
N GLU A 4 -4.88 15.19 28.38
CA GLU A 4 -4.33 16.28 27.60
C GLU A 4 -3.96 15.75 26.21
N MET A 5 -4.50 16.40 25.18
CA MET A 5 -4.13 16.14 23.79
C MET A 5 -2.88 16.96 23.46
N GLU A 6 -1.80 16.30 23.09
CA GLU A 6 -0.55 16.95 22.68
C GLU A 6 -0.39 16.89 21.16
N PHE A 7 -0.17 18.04 20.54
CA PHE A 7 0.18 18.13 19.11
C PHE A 7 1.69 18.00 18.95
N LEU A 8 2.17 16.82 18.57
CA LEU A 8 3.59 16.55 18.44
C LEU A 8 4.22 17.16 17.18
N ARG A 9 3.51 17.08 16.04
CA ARG A 9 4.03 17.52 14.75
C ARG A 9 2.90 17.72 13.73
N LYS A 10 3.06 18.72 12.86
CA LYS A 10 2.28 18.82 11.62
C LYS A 10 2.85 17.86 10.59
N LEU A 11 2.00 17.02 10.00
CA LEU A 11 2.35 16.18 8.85
C LEU A 11 2.14 16.96 7.54
N PRO A 12 2.90 16.68 6.48
CA PRO A 12 2.63 17.22 5.15
C PRO A 12 1.27 16.71 4.65
N THR A 13 0.61 17.51 3.85
CA THR A 13 -0.57 17.03 3.12
C THR A 13 -0.16 15.97 2.08
N PRO A 14 -1.09 15.11 1.64
CA PRO A 14 -0.80 14.16 0.56
C PRO A 14 -0.26 14.83 -0.71
N GLN A 15 -0.73 16.01 -1.05
CA GLN A 15 -0.24 16.76 -2.20
C GLN A 15 1.19 17.23 -2.01
N GLU A 16 1.52 17.87 -0.89
CA GLU A 16 2.89 18.29 -0.56
C GLU A 16 3.88 17.12 -0.58
N LEU A 17 3.46 15.95 -0.07
CA LEU A 17 4.31 14.77 -0.10
C LEU A 17 4.53 14.24 -1.52
N LYS A 18 3.49 14.20 -2.35
CA LYS A 18 3.60 13.79 -3.75
C LYS A 18 4.48 14.73 -4.57
N GLU A 19 4.48 16.01 -4.27
CA GLU A 19 5.38 17.01 -4.89
C GLU A 19 6.83 16.82 -4.44
N GLN A 20 7.07 16.45 -3.18
CA GLN A 20 8.41 16.16 -2.66
C GLN A 20 8.96 14.83 -3.14
N PHE A 21 8.10 13.82 -3.31
CA PHE A 21 8.44 12.47 -3.75
C PHE A 21 7.61 12.09 -4.99
N PRO A 22 7.84 12.76 -6.13
CA PRO A 22 7.07 12.53 -7.34
C PRO A 22 7.35 11.15 -7.93
N VAL A 23 6.32 10.55 -8.52
CA VAL A 23 6.47 9.33 -9.31
C VAL A 23 6.95 9.67 -10.72
N SER A 24 7.78 8.80 -11.30
CA SER A 24 8.22 8.98 -12.68
C SER A 24 7.09 8.72 -13.68
N THR A 25 7.23 9.25 -14.89
CA THR A 25 6.28 9.00 -15.99
C THR A 25 6.13 7.52 -16.31
N GLU A 26 7.19 6.74 -16.15
CA GLU A 26 7.18 5.29 -16.31
C GLU A 26 6.28 4.61 -15.27
N VAL A 27 6.39 4.98 -13.99
CA VAL A 27 5.53 4.48 -12.91
C VAL A 27 4.06 4.82 -13.16
N VAL A 28 3.79 6.05 -13.61
CA VAL A 28 2.43 6.48 -13.99
C VAL A 28 1.88 5.62 -15.12
N ALA A 29 2.67 5.35 -16.15
CA ALA A 29 2.26 4.52 -17.28
C ALA A 29 1.97 3.08 -16.87
N VAL A 30 2.86 2.47 -16.07
CA VAL A 30 2.65 1.11 -15.52
C VAL A 30 1.36 1.05 -14.70
N LYS A 31 1.14 2.03 -13.83
CA LYS A 31 -0.10 2.07 -13.03
C LYS A 31 -1.33 2.19 -13.92
N ALA A 32 -1.35 3.11 -14.86
CA ALA A 32 -2.48 3.30 -15.75
C ALA A 32 -2.83 2.04 -16.55
N GLN A 33 -1.82 1.33 -17.07
CA GLN A 33 -2.00 0.07 -17.76
C GLN A 33 -2.61 -0.99 -16.84
N ARG A 34 -2.05 -1.18 -15.65
CA ARG A 34 -2.52 -2.20 -14.72
C ARG A 34 -3.92 -1.91 -14.18
N ASP A 35 -4.24 -0.65 -13.93
CA ASP A 35 -5.60 -0.25 -13.52
C ASP A 35 -6.62 -0.54 -14.63
N GLU A 36 -6.25 -0.36 -15.89
CA GLU A 36 -7.11 -0.70 -17.04
C GLU A 36 -7.31 -2.22 -17.15
N GLU A 37 -6.25 -3.02 -16.97
CA GLU A 37 -6.37 -4.48 -16.95
C GLU A 37 -7.28 -4.97 -15.82
N ILE A 38 -7.15 -4.41 -14.61
CA ILE A 38 -8.03 -4.71 -13.47
C ILE A 38 -9.48 -4.35 -13.81
N ARG A 39 -9.70 -3.17 -14.38
CA ARG A 39 -11.05 -2.73 -14.80
C ARG A 39 -11.66 -3.72 -15.79
N ASN A 40 -10.90 -4.13 -16.80
CA ASN A 40 -11.36 -5.07 -17.82
C ASN A 40 -11.75 -6.43 -17.21
N ILE A 41 -11.03 -6.90 -16.19
CA ILE A 41 -11.39 -8.13 -15.48
C ILE A 41 -12.72 -7.95 -14.73
N PHE A 42 -12.90 -6.84 -14.00
CA PHE A 42 -14.15 -6.58 -13.28
C PHE A 42 -15.35 -6.35 -14.19
N GLU A 43 -15.14 -5.82 -15.38
CA GLU A 43 -16.18 -5.63 -16.41
C GLU A 43 -16.46 -6.89 -17.22
N GLY A 44 -15.75 -8.00 -16.97
CA GLY A 44 -15.91 -9.25 -17.71
C GLY A 44 -15.39 -9.21 -19.15
N LYS A 45 -14.52 -8.27 -19.47
CA LYS A 45 -13.83 -8.17 -20.76
C LYS A 45 -12.55 -8.99 -20.83
N ASP A 46 -12.06 -9.43 -19.69
CA ASP A 46 -10.87 -10.24 -19.49
C ASP A 46 -11.20 -11.37 -18.51
N ASP A 47 -11.00 -12.61 -18.94
CA ASP A 47 -11.38 -13.82 -18.20
C ASP A 47 -10.34 -14.25 -17.14
N ARG A 48 -9.29 -13.48 -16.93
CA ARG A 48 -8.28 -13.77 -15.89
C ARG A 48 -8.87 -13.62 -14.49
N LEU A 49 -8.34 -14.43 -13.56
CA LEU A 49 -8.63 -14.28 -12.14
C LEU A 49 -7.66 -13.29 -11.49
N ILE A 50 -8.17 -12.39 -10.67
CA ILE A 50 -7.33 -11.53 -9.82
C ILE A 50 -6.89 -12.32 -8.60
N LEU A 51 -5.58 -12.38 -8.36
CA LEU A 51 -4.99 -12.97 -7.17
C LEU A 51 -4.24 -11.91 -6.36
N VAL A 52 -4.79 -11.53 -5.21
CA VAL A 52 -4.11 -10.66 -4.23
C VAL A 52 -3.34 -11.53 -3.26
N ILE A 53 -2.01 -11.51 -3.32
CA ILE A 53 -1.15 -12.42 -2.55
C ILE A 53 0.10 -11.72 -2.01
N GLY A 54 0.46 -12.03 -0.77
CA GLY A 54 1.68 -11.50 -0.15
C GLY A 54 1.74 -11.76 1.36
N PRO A 55 2.80 -11.28 2.03
CA PRO A 55 2.98 -11.42 3.47
C PRO A 55 1.88 -10.70 4.26
N CYS A 56 1.77 -11.01 5.55
CA CYS A 56 0.76 -10.41 6.42
C CYS A 56 0.99 -8.90 6.63
N SER A 57 2.25 -8.47 6.73
CA SER A 57 2.64 -7.06 6.83
C SER A 57 4.07 -6.87 6.35
N ALA A 58 4.33 -5.69 5.77
CA ALA A 58 5.67 -5.25 5.41
C ALA A 58 6.38 -4.68 6.65
N ASP A 59 7.60 -5.15 6.91
CA ASP A 59 8.47 -4.68 8.00
C ASP A 59 9.91 -4.43 7.53
N ASN A 60 10.27 -4.99 6.38
CA ASN A 60 11.58 -4.83 5.76
C ASN A 60 11.41 -4.65 4.25
N GLU A 61 11.87 -3.52 3.74
CA GLU A 61 11.72 -3.14 2.33
C GLU A 61 12.38 -4.14 1.39
N ASP A 62 13.64 -4.52 1.66
CA ASP A 62 14.39 -5.42 0.78
C ASP A 62 13.78 -6.83 0.73
N ALA A 63 13.27 -7.32 1.87
CA ALA A 63 12.57 -8.60 1.91
C ALA A 63 11.27 -8.56 1.10
N VAL A 64 10.54 -7.45 1.15
CA VAL A 64 9.33 -7.25 0.34
C VAL A 64 9.68 -7.23 -1.15
N ILE A 65 10.71 -6.47 -1.54
CA ILE A 65 11.13 -6.37 -2.95
C ILE A 65 11.65 -7.72 -3.47
N ASP A 66 12.42 -8.48 -2.68
CA ASP A 66 12.84 -9.83 -3.06
C ASP A 66 11.63 -10.75 -3.29
N TYR A 67 10.65 -10.73 -2.38
CA TYR A 67 9.43 -11.52 -2.52
C TYR A 67 8.67 -11.18 -3.82
N ILE A 68 8.40 -9.90 -4.08
CA ILE A 68 7.62 -9.51 -5.27
C ILE A 68 8.41 -9.69 -6.56
N SER A 69 9.73 -9.59 -6.55
CA SER A 69 10.59 -9.90 -7.69
C SER A 69 10.48 -11.38 -8.09
N ARG A 70 10.47 -12.28 -7.11
CA ARG A 70 10.20 -13.71 -7.36
C ARG A 70 8.78 -13.95 -7.86
N LEU A 71 7.81 -13.21 -7.29
CA LEU A 71 6.41 -13.30 -7.72
C LEU A 71 6.24 -12.82 -9.18
N ARG A 72 7.06 -11.87 -9.64
CA ARG A 72 7.08 -11.45 -11.05
C ARG A 72 7.42 -12.61 -11.98
N THR A 73 8.37 -13.46 -11.60
CA THR A 73 8.71 -14.67 -12.36
C THR A 73 7.55 -15.65 -12.44
N VAL A 74 6.74 -15.74 -11.38
CA VAL A 74 5.51 -16.55 -11.37
C VAL A 74 4.46 -15.95 -12.29
N GLN A 75 4.25 -14.61 -12.22
CA GLN A 75 3.29 -13.91 -13.08
C GLN A 75 3.52 -14.21 -14.55
N GLU A 76 4.77 -14.23 -15.02
CA GLU A 76 5.06 -14.53 -16.43
C GLU A 76 4.59 -15.94 -16.87
N LYS A 77 4.55 -16.87 -15.94
CA LYS A 77 4.11 -18.27 -16.22
C LYS A 77 2.59 -18.44 -16.20
N VAL A 78 1.88 -17.53 -15.53
CA VAL A 78 0.43 -17.66 -15.31
C VAL A 78 -0.37 -16.48 -15.87
N LYS A 79 0.27 -15.54 -16.54
CA LYS A 79 -0.31 -14.26 -17.00
C LYS A 79 -1.56 -14.38 -17.86
N ASP A 80 -1.71 -15.53 -18.57
CA ASP A 80 -2.86 -15.78 -19.42
C ASP A 80 -4.12 -16.21 -18.62
N LYS A 81 -3.97 -16.53 -17.33
CA LYS A 81 -5.07 -17.00 -16.47
C LYS A 81 -5.20 -16.22 -15.17
N ILE A 82 -4.10 -15.67 -14.66
CA ILE A 82 -4.06 -15.03 -13.36
C ILE A 82 -3.39 -13.66 -13.48
N PHE A 83 -4.08 -12.64 -12.98
CA PHE A 83 -3.54 -11.32 -12.78
C PHE A 83 -3.15 -11.16 -11.31
N ILE A 84 -1.84 -11.11 -11.03
CA ILE A 84 -1.33 -11.04 -9.66
C ILE A 84 -1.23 -9.58 -9.22
N ILE A 85 -1.76 -9.30 -8.03
CA ILE A 85 -1.56 -8.04 -7.28
C ILE A 85 -0.80 -8.39 -6.00
N PRO A 86 0.48 -8.03 -5.89
CA PRO A 86 1.23 -8.27 -4.66
C PRO A 86 0.63 -7.50 -3.48
N ARG A 87 0.52 -8.16 -2.35
CA ARG A 87 0.06 -7.55 -1.11
C ARG A 87 1.25 -6.99 -0.34
N ILE A 88 1.28 -5.69 -0.16
CA ILE A 88 2.25 -4.97 0.68
C ILE A 88 1.47 -4.21 1.74
N TYR A 89 1.07 -4.90 2.80
CA TYR A 89 0.34 -4.26 3.89
C TYR A 89 1.31 -3.54 4.81
N THR A 90 1.27 -2.23 4.80
CA THR A 90 2.19 -1.35 5.53
C THR A 90 1.70 -1.00 6.93
N ASN A 91 0.49 -1.41 7.26
CA ASN A 91 -0.12 -1.20 8.56
C ASN A 91 -0.31 -2.52 9.31
N LYS A 92 -0.23 -2.45 10.65
CA LYS A 92 -0.51 -3.59 11.51
C LYS A 92 -1.50 -3.19 12.61
N PRO A 93 -2.73 -3.70 12.58
CA PRO A 93 -3.71 -3.39 13.63
C PRO A 93 -3.26 -4.00 14.96
N ARG A 94 -3.33 -3.20 16.04
CA ARG A 94 -2.95 -3.60 17.40
C ARG A 94 -4.02 -3.21 18.40
N THR A 95 -4.88 -4.12 18.76
CA THR A 95 -5.99 -3.88 19.70
C THR A 95 -5.50 -3.42 21.07
N ILE A 96 -4.40 -4.00 21.55
CA ILE A 96 -3.84 -3.68 22.87
C ILE A 96 -2.70 -2.66 22.82
N GLY A 97 -2.40 -2.10 21.64
CA GLY A 97 -1.36 -1.08 21.46
C GLY A 97 0.09 -1.54 21.65
N VAL A 98 0.33 -2.83 21.89
CA VAL A 98 1.67 -3.38 22.11
C VAL A 98 2.17 -4.13 20.88
N GLY A 99 3.47 -4.03 20.60
CA GLY A 99 4.17 -4.67 19.48
C GLY A 99 4.25 -3.82 18.23
N TYR A 100 4.94 -4.33 17.21
CA TYR A 100 5.19 -3.63 15.95
C TYR A 100 3.88 -3.20 15.27
N LYS A 101 3.79 -1.92 14.91
CA LYS A 101 2.55 -1.29 14.39
C LYS A 101 2.50 -1.16 12.87
N GLY A 102 3.46 -1.75 12.18
CA GLY A 102 3.59 -1.63 10.73
C GLY A 102 4.49 -0.46 10.30
N MET A 103 4.93 -0.52 9.06
CA MET A 103 5.90 0.43 8.49
C MET A 103 5.40 1.88 8.53
N LEU A 104 4.09 2.12 8.40
CA LEU A 104 3.52 3.46 8.47
C LEU A 104 3.81 4.16 9.81
N HIS A 105 3.76 3.46 10.92
CA HIS A 105 4.00 4.04 12.24
C HIS A 105 5.44 3.88 12.70
N GLN A 106 6.08 2.79 12.30
CA GLN A 106 7.39 2.37 12.77
C GLN A 106 8.21 1.82 11.61
N PRO A 107 8.72 2.71 10.71
CA PRO A 107 9.46 2.28 9.52
C PRO A 107 10.74 1.52 9.84
N ASP A 108 11.32 1.74 11.02
CA ASP A 108 12.44 0.97 11.56
C ASP A 108 11.94 0.22 12.81
N PRO A 109 11.82 -1.12 12.77
CA PRO A 109 11.30 -1.90 13.90
C PRO A 109 12.11 -1.77 15.20
N GLU A 110 13.38 -1.38 15.10
CA GLU A 110 14.28 -1.23 16.25
C GLU A 110 14.21 0.18 16.87
N LYS A 111 13.49 1.11 16.26
CA LYS A 111 13.38 2.50 16.70
C LYS A 111 11.96 2.83 17.18
N LYS A 112 11.87 4.01 17.82
CA LYS A 112 10.56 4.57 18.21
C LYS A 112 9.74 4.92 16.98
N GLU A 113 8.43 4.97 17.17
CA GLU A 113 7.46 5.37 16.15
C GLU A 113 7.78 6.76 15.59
N ASP A 114 7.68 6.90 14.26
CA ASP A 114 7.81 8.17 13.54
C ASP A 114 6.89 8.14 12.32
N MET A 115 5.69 8.68 12.48
CA MET A 115 4.66 8.68 11.44
C MET A 115 5.12 9.40 10.16
N LEU A 116 5.89 10.49 10.25
CA LEU A 116 6.36 11.19 9.05
C LEU A 116 7.33 10.32 8.24
N LYS A 117 8.30 9.72 8.93
CA LYS A 117 9.21 8.77 8.26
C LYS A 117 8.46 7.56 7.72
N GLY A 118 7.44 7.10 8.44
CA GLY A 118 6.58 6.01 7.98
C GLY A 118 5.85 6.35 6.68
N ILE A 119 5.22 7.53 6.59
CA ILE A 119 4.54 7.97 5.36
C ILE A 119 5.51 8.05 4.18
N ILE A 120 6.73 8.53 4.38
CA ILE A 120 7.78 8.56 3.36
C ILE A 120 8.17 7.13 2.96
N ALA A 121 8.49 6.28 3.93
CA ALA A 121 8.95 4.91 3.70
C ALA A 121 7.94 4.07 2.92
N ILE A 122 6.65 4.15 3.25
CA ILE A 122 5.63 3.40 2.51
C ILE A 122 5.50 3.89 1.07
N ARG A 123 5.63 5.21 0.82
CA ARG A 123 5.61 5.75 -0.52
C ARG A 123 6.83 5.32 -1.35
N GLU A 124 8.01 5.35 -0.74
CA GLU A 124 9.26 4.88 -1.37
C GLU A 124 9.17 3.39 -1.69
N LEU A 125 8.71 2.55 -0.76
CA LEU A 125 8.52 1.12 -0.97
C LEU A 125 7.58 0.82 -2.15
N HIS A 126 6.40 1.45 -2.20
CA HIS A 126 5.47 1.23 -3.30
C HIS A 126 6.01 1.77 -4.64
N THR A 127 6.71 2.90 -4.64
CA THR A 127 7.37 3.43 -5.83
C THR A 127 8.46 2.47 -6.34
N ARG A 128 9.26 1.94 -5.44
CA ARG A 128 10.30 0.95 -5.74
C ARG A 128 9.70 -0.34 -6.28
N ALA A 129 8.62 -0.82 -5.68
CA ALA A 129 7.90 -2.00 -6.16
C ALA A 129 7.49 -1.87 -7.63
N VAL A 130 6.89 -0.74 -8.01
CA VAL A 130 6.49 -0.50 -9.42
C VAL A 130 7.70 -0.42 -10.32
N LYS A 131 8.74 0.33 -9.95
CA LYS A 131 9.95 0.51 -10.76
C LYS A 131 10.70 -0.78 -11.02
N GLU A 132 10.92 -1.59 -9.97
CA GLU A 132 11.78 -2.77 -10.07
C GLU A 132 11.04 -4.00 -10.62
N THR A 133 9.73 -4.07 -10.44
CA THR A 133 8.97 -5.29 -10.76
C THR A 133 7.85 -5.09 -11.77
N GLY A 134 7.45 -3.85 -12.05
CA GLY A 134 6.28 -3.56 -12.86
C GLY A 134 4.95 -3.92 -12.19
N PHE A 135 4.95 -4.25 -10.90
CA PHE A 135 3.74 -4.49 -10.14
C PHE A 135 3.26 -3.22 -9.44
N THR A 136 2.00 -2.86 -9.66
CA THR A 136 1.24 -2.07 -8.70
C THR A 136 0.68 -3.01 -7.63
N CYS A 137 0.64 -2.57 -6.39
CA CYS A 137 0.40 -3.45 -5.25
C CYS A 137 -0.90 -3.11 -4.53
N ALA A 138 -1.26 -3.99 -3.60
CA ALA A 138 -2.36 -3.79 -2.68
C ALA A 138 -1.85 -3.36 -1.31
N ASP A 139 -2.53 -2.41 -0.66
CA ASP A 139 -2.35 -2.12 0.76
C ASP A 139 -3.68 -2.13 1.51
N GLU A 140 -3.66 -2.25 2.83
CA GLU A 140 -4.85 -2.20 3.67
C GLU A 140 -5.10 -0.78 4.16
N MET A 141 -6.30 -0.27 3.91
CA MET A 141 -6.74 1.02 4.41
C MET A 141 -7.21 0.89 5.86
N LEU A 142 -6.27 0.89 6.81
CA LEU A 142 -6.61 0.96 8.24
C LEU A 142 -6.98 2.39 8.67
N TYR A 143 -6.38 3.37 8.04
CA TYR A 143 -6.59 4.79 8.31
C TYR A 143 -6.94 5.49 6.99
N PRO A 144 -8.22 5.83 6.75
CA PRO A 144 -8.67 6.44 5.50
C PRO A 144 -7.91 7.70 5.11
N GLU A 145 -7.52 8.51 6.11
CA GLU A 145 -6.76 9.74 5.90
C GLU A 145 -5.41 9.48 5.21
N ASN A 146 -4.81 8.33 5.47
CA ASN A 146 -3.49 7.97 4.96
C ASN A 146 -3.52 7.38 3.56
N HIS A 147 -4.68 6.90 3.08
CA HIS A 147 -4.83 6.34 1.74
C HIS A 147 -4.36 7.31 0.64
N ARG A 148 -4.66 8.60 0.78
CA ARG A 148 -4.33 9.61 -0.24
C ARG A 148 -2.83 9.81 -0.48
N TYR A 149 -1.95 9.42 0.46
CA TYR A 149 -0.50 9.46 0.25
C TYR A 149 -0.01 8.43 -0.77
N LEU A 150 -0.79 7.37 -1.03
CA LEU A 150 -0.46 6.28 -1.92
C LEU A 150 -1.41 6.13 -3.12
N SER A 151 -2.44 6.98 -3.25
CA SER A 151 -3.50 6.82 -4.25
C SER A 151 -3.02 6.85 -5.71
N ASP A 152 -1.83 7.38 -5.97
CA ASP A 152 -1.17 7.38 -7.28
C ASP A 152 -0.24 6.17 -7.52
N LEU A 153 -0.20 5.22 -6.59
CA LEU A 153 0.66 4.03 -6.63
C LEU A 153 -0.11 2.71 -6.49
N LEU A 154 -1.17 2.71 -5.67
CA LEU A 154 -1.95 1.50 -5.39
C LEU A 154 -2.98 1.23 -6.49
N SER A 155 -3.12 -0.05 -6.89
CA SER A 155 -4.20 -0.51 -7.76
C SER A 155 -5.27 -1.31 -7.03
N TYR A 156 -5.05 -1.64 -5.77
CA TYR A 156 -6.02 -2.34 -4.93
C TYR A 156 -5.90 -1.88 -3.47
N VAL A 157 -7.03 -1.64 -2.86
CA VAL A 157 -7.10 -1.24 -1.45
C VAL A 157 -8.06 -2.17 -0.73
N ALA A 158 -7.58 -2.82 0.32
CA ALA A 158 -8.41 -3.67 1.16
C ALA A 158 -8.98 -2.87 2.33
N VAL A 159 -10.26 -3.08 2.62
CA VAL A 159 -10.90 -2.60 3.85
C VAL A 159 -11.08 -3.79 4.78
N GLY A 160 -10.50 -3.71 5.97
CA GLY A 160 -10.60 -4.78 6.96
C GLY A 160 -12.05 -4.98 7.44
N ALA A 161 -12.42 -6.22 7.77
CA ALA A 161 -13.78 -6.57 8.17
C ALA A 161 -14.34 -5.73 9.33
N ARG A 162 -13.47 -5.25 10.24
CA ARG A 162 -13.86 -4.39 11.36
C ARG A 162 -14.14 -2.94 10.97
N SER A 163 -13.74 -2.54 9.78
CA SER A 163 -13.84 -1.15 9.29
C SER A 163 -14.95 -0.96 8.26
N VAL A 164 -15.62 -2.03 7.82
CA VAL A 164 -16.66 -1.95 6.78
C VAL A 164 -17.89 -1.15 7.19
N GLU A 165 -18.14 -0.98 8.49
CA GLU A 165 -19.24 -0.18 9.02
C GLU A 165 -18.84 1.25 9.39
N ASP A 166 -17.53 1.55 9.38
CA ASP A 166 -17.03 2.88 9.68
C ASP A 166 -17.29 3.85 8.52
N GLN A 167 -17.84 5.02 8.84
CA GLN A 167 -18.29 5.98 7.82
C GLN A 167 -17.13 6.57 7.01
N GLN A 168 -15.98 6.79 7.61
CA GLN A 168 -14.83 7.34 6.88
C GLN A 168 -14.27 6.32 5.88
N HIS A 169 -14.18 5.04 6.27
CA HIS A 169 -13.79 3.97 5.35
C HIS A 169 -14.76 3.84 4.18
N ARG A 170 -16.06 3.85 4.46
CA ARG A 170 -17.11 3.75 3.42
C ARG A 170 -17.13 4.94 2.48
N LEU A 171 -16.85 6.15 2.98
CA LEU A 171 -16.78 7.35 2.17
C LEU A 171 -15.53 7.36 1.27
N THR A 172 -14.43 6.77 1.73
CA THR A 172 -13.16 6.76 0.99
C THR A 172 -13.12 5.64 -0.06
N ALA A 173 -13.73 4.49 0.22
CA ALA A 173 -13.86 3.37 -0.70
C ALA A 173 -14.86 3.66 -1.83
#